data_bd7219ff124cc185a54dc965b7a7ee32
#
_entry.id   bd7219ff124cc185a54dc965b7a7ee32
#
_cell.length_a   1.000
_cell.length_b   1.000
_cell.length_c   1.000
_cell.angle_alpha   90.00
_cell.angle_beta   90.00
_cell.angle_gamma   90.00
#
_symmetry.space_group_name_H-M   'P 1'
#
loop_
_entity.id
_entity.type
_entity.pdbx_description
1 polymer ?
#
loop_
_entity_poly.entity_id
_entity_poly.type
_entity_poly.pdbx_seq_one_letter_code
_entity_poly.pdbx_strand_id
1 'polypeptide(L)'
;MSRSNDEDYDYLFKIVLIGDSGVGKTNILKRFINNEFQLESKPTIGVEFATKTIQSSGKAVKCQIWDTAGQERYRAITHAYYRGAVGAFICYDVTREATFKNTEKWLTELKDHADGNIVIIMIGNKIDAVDQRIVRTDEASNYCEQQQIGFIETSALDGTNIDVAFNKIVANIFNTIGSKSVKKVIQVESEHVVLTEPKTTQTKSKKNSEGCC
;
A
#
# COMPACT_ATOMS: atom_id res chain seq x y z
N MET A 1 -6.15 -34.30 3.73
CA MET A 1 -6.51 -32.91 4.06
C MET A 1 -5.30 -32.28 4.71
N SER A 2 -4.47 -31.61 3.92
CA SER A 2 -3.25 -30.97 4.39
C SER A 2 -3.65 -29.63 5.00
N ARG A 3 -3.46 -29.47 6.31
CA ARG A 3 -3.57 -28.15 6.96
C ARG A 3 -2.42 -27.31 6.43
N SER A 4 -2.74 -26.20 5.76
CA SER A 4 -1.80 -25.16 5.43
C SER A 4 -1.09 -24.75 6.72
N ASN A 5 0.24 -24.79 6.74
CA ASN A 5 1.08 -24.22 7.79
C ASN A 5 0.76 -22.72 7.90
N ASP A 6 -0.15 -22.36 8.79
CA ASP A 6 -0.17 -21.00 9.35
C ASP A 6 1.11 -20.90 10.17
N GLU A 7 2.12 -20.26 9.60
CA GLU A 7 3.36 -19.98 10.32
C GLU A 7 2.99 -19.17 11.56
N ASP A 8 3.37 -19.64 12.74
CA ASP A 8 3.18 -18.96 14.00
C ASP A 8 3.81 -17.57 13.92
N TYR A 9 3.03 -16.54 14.13
CA TYR A 9 3.50 -15.15 14.20
C TYR A 9 3.03 -14.50 15.52
N ASP A 10 3.87 -13.62 16.06
CA ASP A 10 3.56 -12.88 17.28
C ASP A 10 2.65 -11.67 16.99
N TYR A 11 2.82 -11.04 15.81
CA TYR A 11 2.12 -9.81 15.41
C TYR A 11 1.69 -9.85 13.95
N LEU A 12 0.55 -9.21 13.69
CA LEU A 12 0.02 -8.98 12.35
C LEU A 12 -0.05 -7.47 12.12
N PHE A 13 0.75 -6.96 11.16
CA PHE A 13 0.79 -5.55 10.82
C PHE A 13 0.26 -5.32 9.40
N LYS A 14 -0.80 -4.53 9.31
CA LYS A 14 -1.31 -4.06 8.03
C LYS A 14 -0.54 -2.81 7.61
N ILE A 15 0.09 -2.87 6.44
CA ILE A 15 0.89 -1.79 5.84
C ILE A 15 0.32 -1.48 4.47
N VAL A 16 0.10 -0.22 4.15
CA VAL A 16 -0.42 0.22 2.84
C VAL A 16 0.66 0.92 2.03
N LEU A 17 0.70 0.67 0.72
CA LEU A 17 1.52 1.36 -0.26
C LEU A 17 0.62 2.32 -1.04
N ILE A 18 0.87 3.63 -0.94
CA ILE A 18 0.11 4.68 -1.62
C ILE A 18 1.06 5.61 -2.40
N GLY A 19 0.52 6.38 -3.32
CA GLY A 19 1.28 7.27 -4.20
C GLY A 19 0.80 7.16 -5.64
N ASP A 20 1.28 8.03 -6.50
CA ASP A 20 0.87 8.15 -7.90
C ASP A 20 1.06 6.85 -8.70
N SER A 21 0.36 6.78 -9.82
CA SER A 21 0.54 5.66 -10.77
C SER A 21 1.95 5.70 -11.38
N GLY A 22 2.56 4.51 -11.49
CA GLY A 22 3.87 4.33 -12.13
C GLY A 22 5.08 4.75 -11.27
N VAL A 23 4.91 5.11 -9.97
CA VAL A 23 6.06 5.35 -9.06
C VAL A 23 6.77 4.06 -8.63
N GLY A 24 6.16 2.90 -8.89
CA GLY A 24 6.77 1.59 -8.66
C GLY A 24 6.33 0.87 -7.39
N LYS A 25 5.18 1.20 -6.80
CA LYS A 25 4.63 0.52 -5.59
C LYS A 25 4.58 -0.99 -5.74
N THR A 26 3.99 -1.48 -6.82
CA THR A 26 3.88 -2.90 -7.14
C THR A 26 5.26 -3.57 -7.27
N ASN A 27 6.23 -2.89 -7.87
CA ASN A 27 7.59 -3.43 -7.96
C ASN A 27 8.34 -3.41 -6.62
N ILE A 28 8.09 -2.43 -5.75
CA ILE A 28 8.58 -2.42 -4.37
C ILE A 28 8.03 -3.65 -3.63
N LEU A 29 6.71 -3.92 -3.76
CA LEU A 29 6.08 -5.08 -3.16
C LEU A 29 6.65 -6.38 -3.69
N LYS A 30 6.74 -6.58 -5.02
CA LYS A 30 7.29 -7.79 -5.65
C LYS A 30 8.75 -8.01 -5.28
N ARG A 31 9.55 -6.94 -5.23
CA ARG A 31 10.94 -7.02 -4.80
C ARG A 31 11.04 -7.48 -3.34
N PHE A 32 10.21 -6.94 -2.47
CA PHE A 32 10.20 -7.33 -1.07
C PHE A 32 9.75 -8.78 -0.86
N ILE A 33 8.68 -9.23 -1.53
CA ILE A 33 8.11 -10.57 -1.33
C ILE A 33 8.99 -11.66 -1.96
N ASN A 34 9.28 -11.52 -3.26
CA ASN A 34 9.85 -12.59 -4.09
C ASN A 34 11.26 -12.27 -4.61
N ASN A 35 11.80 -11.08 -4.33
CA ASN A 35 13.02 -10.56 -4.94
C ASN A 35 12.91 -10.42 -6.47
N GLU A 36 11.72 -10.09 -6.98
CA GLU A 36 11.42 -9.96 -8.40
C GLU A 36 11.22 -8.49 -8.79
N PHE A 37 11.53 -8.19 -10.08
CA PHE A 37 11.23 -6.91 -10.71
C PHE A 37 10.56 -7.13 -12.06
N GLN A 38 9.52 -6.37 -12.35
CA GLN A 38 8.81 -6.44 -13.62
C GLN A 38 8.93 -5.11 -14.36
N LEU A 39 9.70 -5.10 -15.47
CA LEU A 39 9.95 -3.88 -16.24
C LEU A 39 8.64 -3.33 -16.86
N GLU A 40 7.85 -4.21 -17.47
CA GLU A 40 6.55 -3.85 -18.05
C GLU A 40 5.42 -4.09 -17.03
N SER A 41 5.31 -3.21 -16.04
CA SER A 41 4.20 -3.27 -15.11
C SER A 41 3.01 -2.49 -15.67
N LYS A 42 1.86 -3.18 -15.81
CA LYS A 42 0.59 -2.51 -16.11
C LYS A 42 0.13 -1.73 -14.87
N PRO A 43 -0.63 -0.63 -15.05
CA PRO A 43 -1.23 0.05 -13.90
C PRO A 43 -2.07 -0.93 -13.08
N THR A 44 -1.89 -0.90 -11.77
CA THR A 44 -2.67 -1.73 -10.83
C THR A 44 -4.15 -1.38 -10.94
N ILE A 45 -5.00 -2.39 -11.11
CA ILE A 45 -6.46 -2.25 -11.12
C ILE A 45 -6.96 -2.74 -9.75
N GLY A 46 -7.48 -1.84 -8.94
CA GLY A 46 -7.94 -2.19 -7.59
C GLY A 46 -6.80 -2.25 -6.58
N VAL A 47 -6.68 -3.36 -5.86
CA VAL A 47 -5.68 -3.57 -4.81
C VAL A 47 -5.08 -4.95 -4.94
N GLU A 48 -3.74 -5.03 -4.88
CA GLU A 48 -3.02 -6.28 -4.71
C GLU A 48 -2.63 -6.44 -3.23
N PHE A 49 -2.70 -7.67 -2.75
CA PHE A 49 -2.41 -8.01 -1.37
C PHE A 49 -1.34 -9.09 -1.31
N ALA A 50 -0.34 -8.90 -0.45
CA ALA A 50 0.68 -9.89 -0.20
C ALA A 50 1.05 -9.96 1.29
N THR A 51 1.59 -11.10 1.71
CA THR A 51 2.07 -11.31 3.08
C THR A 51 3.50 -11.78 3.10
N LYS A 52 4.28 -11.29 4.06
CA LYS A 52 5.62 -11.79 4.37
C LYS A 52 5.85 -11.70 5.88
N THR A 53 6.35 -12.79 6.47
CA THR A 53 6.76 -12.79 7.87
C THR A 53 8.21 -12.37 7.96
N ILE A 54 8.50 -11.39 8.80
CA ILE A 54 9.86 -10.91 9.10
C ILE A 54 10.16 -11.02 10.59
N GLN A 55 11.44 -11.16 10.94
CA GLN A 55 11.89 -11.13 12.32
C GLN A 55 12.27 -9.72 12.73
N SER A 56 11.66 -9.21 13.79
CA SER A 56 11.98 -7.88 14.33
C SER A 56 11.93 -7.92 15.86
N SER A 57 13.00 -7.45 16.51
CA SER A 57 13.11 -7.44 17.99
C SER A 57 12.85 -8.81 18.64
N GLY A 58 13.25 -9.89 17.99
CA GLY A 58 13.03 -11.26 18.48
C GLY A 58 11.60 -11.77 18.35
N LYS A 59 10.76 -11.10 17.55
CA LYS A 59 9.36 -11.43 17.29
C LYS A 59 9.12 -11.70 15.82
N ALA A 60 8.25 -12.67 15.54
CA ALA A 60 7.76 -12.97 14.20
C ALA A 60 6.60 -12.03 13.86
N VAL A 61 6.79 -11.19 12.84
CA VAL A 61 5.80 -10.21 12.40
C VAL A 61 5.31 -10.57 11.02
N LYS A 62 4.04 -10.93 10.91
CA LYS A 62 3.36 -11.12 9.62
C LYS A 62 2.92 -9.76 9.08
N CYS A 63 3.62 -9.28 8.07
CA CYS A 63 3.26 -8.05 7.38
C CYS A 63 2.22 -8.35 6.31
N GLN A 64 1.05 -7.73 6.42
CA GLN A 64 0.03 -7.69 5.37
C GLN A 64 0.22 -6.40 4.58
N ILE A 65 0.67 -6.52 3.34
CA ILE A 65 1.00 -5.36 2.50
C ILE A 65 -0.06 -5.20 1.43
N TRP A 66 -0.66 -4.02 1.38
CA TRP A 66 -1.73 -3.66 0.47
C TRP A 66 -1.18 -2.67 -0.56
N ASP A 67 -0.97 -3.13 -1.80
CA ASP A 67 -0.57 -2.29 -2.93
C ASP A 67 -1.82 -1.70 -3.58
N THR A 68 -1.98 -0.40 -3.50
CA THR A 68 -3.16 0.30 -4.01
C THR A 68 -2.94 0.88 -5.40
N ALA A 69 -4.01 0.93 -6.21
CA ALA A 69 -3.99 1.65 -7.47
C ALA A 69 -3.67 3.13 -7.26
N GLY A 70 -2.65 3.64 -7.96
CA GLY A 70 -2.25 5.06 -7.87
C GLY A 70 -3.10 6.00 -8.75
N GLN A 71 -4.25 5.55 -9.26
CA GLN A 71 -5.14 6.37 -10.08
C GLN A 71 -6.29 6.94 -9.25
N GLU A 72 -6.53 8.24 -9.40
CA GLU A 72 -7.56 9.01 -8.70
C GLU A 72 -8.99 8.48 -8.88
N ARG A 73 -9.27 7.79 -10.00
CA ARG A 73 -10.61 7.22 -10.26
C ARG A 73 -11.00 6.07 -9.33
N TYR A 74 -10.04 5.51 -8.59
CA TYR A 74 -10.28 4.44 -7.61
C TYR A 74 -10.33 4.94 -6.16
N ARG A 75 -10.24 6.26 -5.92
CA ARG A 75 -10.22 6.87 -4.58
C ARG A 75 -11.40 6.49 -3.70
N ALA A 76 -12.60 6.41 -4.27
CA ALA A 76 -13.80 6.06 -3.49
C ALA A 76 -13.70 4.68 -2.79
N ILE A 77 -12.85 3.79 -3.31
CA ILE A 77 -12.62 2.46 -2.75
C ILE A 77 -11.41 2.48 -1.80
N THR A 78 -10.50 3.46 -1.95
CA THR A 78 -9.21 3.51 -1.25
C THR A 78 -9.37 3.74 0.26
N HIS A 79 -10.41 4.46 0.70
CA HIS A 79 -10.65 4.77 2.11
C HIS A 79 -10.84 3.52 2.97
N ALA A 80 -11.47 2.46 2.43
CA ALA A 80 -11.62 1.19 3.12
C ALA A 80 -10.28 0.49 3.39
N TYR A 81 -9.25 0.77 2.59
CA TYR A 81 -7.94 0.14 2.74
C TYR A 81 -7.10 0.77 3.84
N TYR A 82 -7.35 2.02 4.22
CA TYR A 82 -6.63 2.69 5.31
C TYR A 82 -7.08 2.20 6.70
N ARG A 83 -8.30 1.69 6.81
CA ARG A 83 -8.85 1.21 8.07
C ARG A 83 -8.02 0.07 8.65
N GLY A 84 -7.57 0.23 9.89
CA GLY A 84 -6.73 -0.74 10.60
C GLY A 84 -5.29 -0.84 10.09
N ALA A 85 -4.85 0.05 9.18
CA ALA A 85 -3.45 0.14 8.81
C ALA A 85 -2.65 0.76 9.96
N VAL A 86 -1.56 0.09 10.36
CA VAL A 86 -0.63 0.55 11.39
C VAL A 86 0.61 1.19 10.80
N GLY A 87 0.85 0.98 9.50
CA GLY A 87 1.94 1.59 8.74
C GLY A 87 1.52 1.97 7.33
N ALA A 88 2.14 3.01 6.78
CA ALA A 88 1.96 3.43 5.40
C ALA A 88 3.28 3.87 4.75
N PHE A 89 3.47 3.47 3.51
CA PHE A 89 4.49 4.01 2.63
C PHE A 89 3.84 4.98 1.64
N ILE A 90 4.34 6.22 1.58
CA ILE A 90 3.98 7.20 0.56
C ILE A 90 5.10 7.22 -0.47
N CYS A 91 4.83 6.68 -1.67
CA CYS A 91 5.83 6.47 -2.69
C CYS A 91 5.80 7.57 -3.76
N TYR A 92 6.98 8.07 -4.14
CA TYR A 92 7.18 8.92 -5.29
C TYR A 92 8.35 8.41 -6.15
N ASP A 93 8.48 8.93 -7.35
CA ASP A 93 9.52 8.62 -8.32
C ASP A 93 10.54 9.77 -8.34
N VAL A 94 11.80 9.53 -8.00
CA VAL A 94 12.84 10.56 -7.92
C VAL A 94 13.11 11.25 -9.27
N THR A 95 12.67 10.63 -10.37
CA THR A 95 12.79 11.17 -11.74
C THR A 95 11.61 12.04 -12.16
N ARG A 96 10.56 12.17 -11.31
CA ARG A 96 9.34 12.90 -11.65
C ARG A 96 8.88 13.80 -10.50
N GLU A 97 9.21 15.08 -10.58
CA GLU A 97 8.89 16.10 -9.57
C GLU A 97 7.38 16.14 -9.22
N ALA A 98 6.51 15.98 -10.22
CA ALA A 98 5.06 15.99 -10.00
C ALA A 98 4.62 14.93 -8.98
N THR A 99 5.24 13.74 -8.99
CA THR A 99 4.91 12.66 -8.05
C THR A 99 5.38 12.97 -6.62
N PHE A 100 6.46 13.74 -6.47
CA PHE A 100 6.90 14.24 -5.17
C PHE A 100 5.94 15.32 -4.65
N LYS A 101 5.56 16.31 -5.46
CA LYS A 101 4.57 17.32 -5.07
C LYS A 101 3.22 16.69 -4.67
N ASN A 102 2.82 15.63 -5.34
CA ASN A 102 1.57 14.93 -5.01
C ASN A 102 1.64 14.14 -3.68
N THR A 103 2.82 13.95 -3.08
CA THR A 103 2.94 13.27 -1.77
C THR A 103 2.21 14.01 -0.66
N GLU A 104 2.12 15.34 -0.72
CA GLU A 104 1.34 16.16 0.23
C GLU A 104 -0.13 15.76 0.24
N LYS A 105 -0.69 15.56 -0.96
CA LYS A 105 -2.08 15.13 -1.14
C LYS A 105 -2.33 13.72 -0.60
N TRP A 106 -1.39 12.79 -0.84
CA TRP A 106 -1.46 11.45 -0.29
C TRP A 106 -1.32 11.44 1.24
N LEU A 107 -0.46 12.30 1.78
CA LEU A 107 -0.29 12.47 3.23
C LEU A 107 -1.55 13.00 3.89
N THR A 108 -2.19 14.01 3.29
CA THR A 108 -3.46 14.58 3.78
C THR A 108 -4.55 13.51 3.75
N GLU A 109 -4.74 12.82 2.62
CA GLU A 109 -5.74 11.76 2.49
C GLU A 109 -5.54 10.65 3.52
N LEU A 110 -4.28 10.25 3.75
CA LEU A 110 -3.96 9.24 4.76
C LEU A 110 -4.31 9.71 6.18
N LYS A 111 -3.97 10.97 6.53
CA LYS A 111 -4.28 11.55 7.85
C LYS A 111 -5.79 11.69 8.10
N ASP A 112 -6.57 11.93 7.05
CA ASP A 112 -8.03 12.08 7.15
C ASP A 112 -8.77 10.74 7.33
N HIS A 113 -8.18 9.62 6.89
CA HIS A 113 -8.89 8.33 6.82
C HIS A 113 -8.23 7.18 7.58
N ALA A 114 -6.98 7.33 8.00
CA ALA A 114 -6.29 6.33 8.82
C ALA A 114 -6.40 6.64 10.32
N ASP A 115 -6.10 5.62 11.13
CA ASP A 115 -6.03 5.81 12.58
C ASP A 115 -4.89 6.78 12.94
N GLY A 116 -5.13 7.68 13.90
CA GLY A 116 -4.24 8.81 14.23
C GLY A 116 -2.82 8.43 14.74
N ASN A 117 -2.49 7.15 14.84
CA ASN A 117 -1.18 6.66 15.27
C ASN A 117 -0.45 5.87 14.16
N ILE A 118 -0.89 5.99 12.91
CA ILE A 118 -0.24 5.29 11.79
C ILE A 118 1.20 5.76 11.61
N VAL A 119 2.13 4.82 11.47
CA VAL A 119 3.53 5.12 11.17
C VAL A 119 3.68 5.37 9.68
N ILE A 120 4.24 6.51 9.32
CA ILE A 120 4.38 6.92 7.92
C ILE A 120 5.86 7.01 7.55
N ILE A 121 6.23 6.39 6.44
CA ILE A 121 7.55 6.54 5.80
C ILE A 121 7.34 6.94 4.34
N MET A 122 7.99 8.02 3.92
CA MET A 122 8.05 8.40 2.51
C MET A 122 9.16 7.63 1.80
N ILE A 123 8.85 7.08 0.63
CA ILE A 123 9.80 6.36 -0.22
C ILE A 123 10.05 7.15 -1.51
N GLY A 124 11.30 7.57 -1.73
CA GLY A 124 11.79 8.04 -3.02
C GLY A 124 12.32 6.84 -3.83
N ASN A 125 11.54 6.35 -4.80
CA ASN A 125 11.90 5.17 -5.57
C ASN A 125 12.59 5.52 -6.89
N LYS A 126 13.26 4.54 -7.50
CA LYS A 126 14.01 4.59 -8.75
C LYS A 126 15.34 5.36 -8.67
N ILE A 127 16.04 5.23 -7.53
CA ILE A 127 17.34 5.88 -7.34
C ILE A 127 18.44 5.33 -8.27
N ASP A 128 18.20 4.18 -8.88
CA ASP A 128 19.02 3.59 -9.95
C ASP A 128 19.10 4.48 -11.19
N ALA A 129 18.08 5.30 -11.44
CA ALA A 129 18.01 6.23 -12.58
C ALA A 129 18.77 7.55 -12.28
N VAL A 130 20.04 7.46 -11.94
CA VAL A 130 20.89 8.57 -11.46
C VAL A 130 20.86 9.77 -12.40
N ASP A 131 21.04 9.54 -13.71
CA ASP A 131 21.11 10.61 -14.72
C ASP A 131 19.75 11.29 -14.97
N GLN A 132 18.66 10.68 -14.52
CA GLN A 132 17.29 11.17 -14.69
C GLN A 132 16.73 11.78 -13.39
N ARG A 133 17.49 11.80 -12.31
CA ARG A 133 17.05 12.32 -11.01
C ARG A 133 16.69 13.80 -11.13
N ILE A 134 15.50 14.15 -10.69
CA ILE A 134 14.99 15.51 -10.60
C ILE A 134 14.82 15.93 -9.15
N VAL A 135 14.25 15.05 -8.31
CA VAL A 135 14.03 15.33 -6.89
C VAL A 135 15.30 15.05 -6.11
N ARG A 136 15.80 16.07 -5.42
CA ARG A 136 17.01 15.97 -4.60
C ARG A 136 16.71 15.26 -3.28
N THR A 137 17.67 14.48 -2.79
CA THR A 137 17.56 13.75 -1.52
C THR A 137 17.38 14.69 -0.32
N ASP A 138 18.11 15.81 -0.29
CA ASP A 138 18.01 16.81 0.78
C ASP A 138 16.67 17.52 0.80
N GLU A 139 16.09 17.84 -0.35
CA GLU A 139 14.76 18.43 -0.47
C GLU A 139 13.68 17.50 0.12
N ALA A 140 13.70 16.22 -0.26
CA ALA A 140 12.75 15.24 0.23
C ALA A 140 12.94 14.94 1.73
N SER A 141 14.19 14.85 2.20
CA SER A 141 14.50 14.66 3.62
C SER A 141 13.99 15.81 4.47
N ASN A 142 14.26 17.06 4.07
CA ASN A 142 13.80 18.26 4.77
C ASN A 142 12.27 18.33 4.84
N TYR A 143 11.58 17.97 3.75
CA TYR A 143 10.13 17.90 3.74
C TYR A 143 9.61 16.86 4.76
N CYS A 144 10.21 15.67 4.78
CA CYS A 144 9.83 14.62 5.72
C CYS A 144 10.06 15.00 7.18
N GLU A 145 11.16 15.69 7.48
CA GLU A 145 11.46 16.23 8.82
C GLU A 145 10.40 17.25 9.25
N GLN A 146 10.00 18.18 8.38
CA GLN A 146 8.94 19.16 8.65
C GLN A 146 7.58 18.48 8.88
N GLN A 147 7.29 17.38 8.17
CA GLN A 147 6.06 16.62 8.33
C GLN A 147 6.12 15.60 9.48
N GLN A 148 7.29 15.44 10.14
CA GLN A 148 7.54 14.45 11.21
C GLN A 148 7.28 13.00 10.77
N ILE A 149 7.63 12.66 9.53
CA ILE A 149 7.51 11.33 8.97
C ILE A 149 8.88 10.75 8.61
N GLY A 150 8.97 9.43 8.54
CA GLY A 150 10.20 8.76 8.11
C GLY A 150 10.49 8.98 6.63
N PHE A 151 11.77 8.87 6.26
CA PHE A 151 12.24 8.97 4.87
C PHE A 151 13.23 7.86 4.54
N ILE A 152 13.14 7.35 3.32
CA ILE A 152 14.11 6.42 2.74
C ILE A 152 14.04 6.48 1.21
N GLU A 153 15.19 6.38 0.56
CA GLU A 153 15.27 6.21 -0.89
C GLU A 153 15.53 4.75 -1.25
N THR A 154 14.89 4.27 -2.32
CA THR A 154 14.93 2.86 -2.74
C THR A 154 15.10 2.71 -4.24
N SER A 155 15.58 1.54 -4.66
CA SER A 155 15.44 1.07 -6.03
C SER A 155 14.75 -0.30 -6.03
N ALA A 156 13.55 -0.36 -6.62
CA ALA A 156 12.90 -1.64 -6.85
C ALA A 156 13.62 -2.46 -7.94
N LEU A 157 14.37 -1.79 -8.84
CA LEU A 157 15.11 -2.44 -9.95
C LEU A 157 16.24 -3.31 -9.41
N ASP A 158 17.10 -2.77 -8.56
CA ASP A 158 18.28 -3.46 -8.02
C ASP A 158 18.09 -4.00 -6.60
N GLY A 159 16.99 -3.61 -5.92
CA GLY A 159 16.67 -4.02 -4.56
C GLY A 159 17.23 -3.12 -3.46
N THR A 160 17.95 -2.04 -3.83
CA THR A 160 18.55 -1.11 -2.84
C THR A 160 17.51 -0.61 -1.85
N ASN A 161 17.81 -0.78 -0.56
CA ASN A 161 17.03 -0.33 0.58
C ASN A 161 15.58 -0.88 0.69
N ILE A 162 15.16 -1.87 -0.10
CA ILE A 162 13.79 -2.41 -0.02
C ILE A 162 13.57 -3.11 1.33
N ASP A 163 14.41 -4.09 1.69
CA ASP A 163 14.26 -4.77 2.99
C ASP A 163 14.50 -3.80 4.17
N VAL A 164 15.40 -2.81 4.00
CA VAL A 164 15.65 -1.77 5.01
C VAL A 164 14.39 -0.95 5.27
N ALA A 165 13.64 -0.57 4.22
CA ALA A 165 12.40 0.18 4.35
C ALA A 165 11.35 -0.58 5.17
N PHE A 166 11.12 -1.87 4.84
CA PHE A 166 10.15 -2.69 5.55
C PHE A 166 10.57 -3.00 7.00
N ASN A 167 11.84 -3.27 7.25
CA ASN A 167 12.35 -3.42 8.62
C ASN A 167 12.21 -2.13 9.43
N LYS A 168 12.50 -0.97 8.82
CA LYS A 168 12.38 0.35 9.46
C LYS A 168 10.94 0.66 9.85
N ILE A 169 9.97 0.43 8.97
CA ILE A 169 8.56 0.70 9.32
C ILE A 169 8.07 -0.23 10.43
N VAL A 170 8.43 -1.51 10.40
CA VAL A 170 8.06 -2.45 11.46
C VAL A 170 8.67 -2.07 12.81
N ALA A 171 9.95 -1.69 12.85
CA ALA A 171 10.60 -1.22 14.06
C ALA A 171 9.92 0.06 14.62
N ASN A 172 9.56 0.99 13.75
CA ASN A 172 8.85 2.21 14.15
C ASN A 172 7.44 1.92 14.68
N ILE A 173 6.74 0.95 14.07
CA ILE A 173 5.42 0.50 14.57
C ILE A 173 5.58 -0.07 15.99
N PHE A 174 6.59 -0.91 16.26
CA PHE A 174 6.86 -1.42 17.60
C PHE A 174 7.12 -0.31 18.61
N ASN A 175 7.90 0.71 18.25
CA ASN A 175 8.17 1.85 19.11
C ASN A 175 6.88 2.65 19.43
N THR A 176 5.97 2.75 18.47
CA THR A 176 4.69 3.45 18.62
C THR A 176 3.70 2.64 19.44
N ILE A 177 3.61 1.32 19.22
CA ILE A 177 2.69 0.43 19.94
C ILE A 177 3.24 0.10 21.33
N GLY A 178 4.54 -0.13 21.47
CA GLY A 178 5.19 -0.51 22.73
C GLY A 178 5.14 0.58 23.80
N SER A 179 4.98 1.85 23.41
CA SER A 179 4.72 2.95 24.32
C SER A 179 3.28 2.96 24.89
N LYS A 180 2.38 2.16 24.28
CA LYS A 180 1.00 1.96 24.71
C LYS A 180 0.79 0.48 24.96
N SER A 181 0.79 0.04 26.22
CA SER A 181 0.52 -1.33 26.65
C SER A 181 -0.63 -1.96 25.85
N VAL A 182 -0.34 -2.69 24.78
CA VAL A 182 -1.38 -3.22 23.89
C VAL A 182 -1.29 -4.74 23.80
N LYS A 183 -2.11 -5.38 24.62
CA LYS A 183 -2.75 -6.64 24.27
C LYS A 183 -4.00 -6.29 23.44
N LYS A 184 -3.88 -6.21 22.13
CA LYS A 184 -5.03 -6.30 21.22
C LYS A 184 -4.57 -6.87 19.89
N VAL A 185 -4.62 -8.20 19.79
CA VAL A 185 -4.67 -8.89 18.51
C VAL A 185 -5.91 -8.36 17.79
N ILE A 186 -5.74 -7.57 16.75
CA ILE A 186 -6.85 -7.22 15.87
C ILE A 186 -7.08 -8.44 14.98
N GLN A 187 -7.98 -9.31 15.39
CA GLN A 187 -8.60 -10.26 14.46
C GLN A 187 -9.45 -9.45 13.50
N VAL A 188 -8.94 -9.20 12.33
CA VAL A 188 -9.74 -8.74 11.20
C VAL A 188 -10.36 -10.00 10.61
N GLU A 189 -11.63 -10.26 10.95
CA GLU A 189 -12.43 -11.23 10.23
C GLU A 189 -12.42 -10.85 8.75
N SER A 190 -11.97 -11.78 7.92
CA SER A 190 -12.02 -11.65 6.47
C SER A 190 -13.47 -11.77 6.01
N GLU A 191 -14.20 -10.69 5.99
CA GLU A 191 -15.45 -10.63 5.23
C GLU A 191 -15.11 -10.69 3.75
N HIS A 192 -15.40 -11.82 3.14
CA HIS A 192 -15.39 -11.99 1.70
C HIS A 192 -16.40 -11.01 1.09
N VAL A 193 -15.91 -9.92 0.52
CA VAL A 193 -16.71 -9.08 -0.37
C VAL A 193 -16.83 -9.84 -1.69
N VAL A 194 -17.91 -10.62 -1.82
CA VAL A 194 -18.31 -11.20 -3.09
C VAL A 194 -18.89 -10.06 -3.93
N LEU A 195 -18.15 -9.64 -4.94
CA LEU A 195 -18.66 -8.73 -5.97
C LEU A 195 -19.71 -9.49 -6.79
N THR A 196 -20.99 -9.32 -6.46
CA THR A 196 -22.08 -9.81 -7.30
C THR A 196 -22.19 -8.91 -8.53
N GLU A 197 -22.01 -9.49 -9.71
CA GLU A 197 -22.28 -8.83 -10.99
C GLU A 197 -23.72 -8.31 -11.05
N PRO A 198 -23.96 -7.10 -11.63
CA PRO A 198 -25.31 -6.57 -11.76
C PRO A 198 -26.12 -7.46 -12.73
N LYS A 199 -27.19 -8.05 -12.24
CA LYS A 199 -28.13 -8.79 -13.07
C LYS A 199 -28.74 -7.85 -14.10
N THR A 200 -28.49 -8.14 -15.38
CA THR A 200 -29.11 -7.49 -16.52
C THR A 200 -30.61 -7.82 -16.52
N THR A 201 -31.43 -6.85 -16.20
CA THR A 201 -32.91 -6.97 -16.28
C THR A 201 -33.33 -6.96 -17.75
N GLN A 202 -33.64 -8.13 -18.30
CA GLN A 202 -34.29 -8.22 -19.60
C GLN A 202 -35.75 -7.78 -19.46
N THR A 203 -36.07 -6.60 -19.97
CA THR A 203 -37.45 -6.15 -20.16
C THR A 203 -38.07 -6.91 -21.31
N LYS A 204 -38.99 -7.81 -20.99
CA LYS A 204 -39.86 -8.45 -21.98
C LYS A 204 -40.89 -7.43 -22.47
N SER A 205 -40.78 -7.01 -23.72
CA SER A 205 -41.82 -6.27 -24.42
C SER A 205 -43.01 -7.17 -24.69
N LYS A 206 -44.15 -6.86 -24.09
CA LYS A 206 -45.44 -7.47 -24.47
C LYS A 206 -45.87 -6.87 -25.79
N LYS A 207 -45.99 -7.68 -26.84
CA LYS A 207 -46.74 -7.38 -28.05
C LYS A 207 -48.23 -7.48 -27.71
N ASN A 208 -48.92 -6.37 -27.74
CA ASN A 208 -50.40 -6.36 -27.84
C ASN A 208 -50.76 -6.60 -29.30
N SER A 209 -51.47 -7.68 -29.54
CA SER A 209 -52.20 -7.91 -30.77
C SER A 209 -53.62 -7.41 -30.56
N GLU A 210 -53.95 -6.26 -31.13
CA GLU A 210 -55.36 -5.88 -31.33
C GLU A 210 -55.76 -6.29 -32.74
N GLY A 211 -56.69 -7.19 -32.79
CA GLY A 211 -57.40 -7.48 -34.01
C GLY A 211 -58.46 -6.43 -34.23
N CYS A 212 -58.62 -6.08 -35.47
CA CYS A 212 -59.77 -5.26 -35.95
C CYS A 212 -60.57 -6.02 -37.00
N CYS A 213 -61.87 -6.03 -36.78
CA CYS A 213 -62.86 -6.41 -37.77
C CYS A 213 -62.81 -5.46 -38.95
#